data_67d36767d8dcb2bd97126cb9de2b858a
#
_entry.id   67d36767d8dcb2bd97126cb9de2b858a
#
_cell.length_a   1.000
_cell.length_b   1.000
_cell.length_c   1.000
_cell.angle_alpha   90.00
_cell.angle_beta   90.00
_cell.angle_gamma   90.00
#
_symmetry.space_group_name_H-M   'P 1'
#
loop_
_entity.id
_entity.type
_entity.pdbx_description
1 polymer ?
#
loop_
_entity_poly.entity_id
_entity_poly.type
_entity_poly.pdbx_seq_one_letter_code
_entity_poly.pdbx_strand_id
1 'polypeptide(L)'
;MAIAIFGKIRQKDTVSWNTVISGLANDEEVKAATDCFVDMSLYGCKPNQVTLSVMLRLCGAKENTSLGLQIFGLAYRYGYSEKLLVANAVINMLSRCGLLHSAYGFFSNLSVRNIMTWNEMIAGYGLHSSSEDVMKLFRSLLCFGSKPDEFTYPAVLSAFQQAHDSRNHEQIHACILKHGFASCQFVSTSLIKVKATLGSVHGSLKVIEDTGKMDLVSWGVTISAFLKHGLNDEALYLFTLFRDECTQEPDEFILATILNACANAALIGQCRCIHSLVVRAGYSKHFCVASALVDAYAKCGDVTAAESVFTDVLLVTNDTILYNTMLTAYANHGLIHQVLRLYREMEELQLAPTPATFVAVISACSHLGQVEEGKLLFSSMLFAHGVHPTRANYSCLVDLLARKGLVSEAKDVIEAMPFQPWPAVWRSLMNGCRIHGNKELGVLAAVQILRMAPSSDGTYVSLSNAYARDGDWQSAEETRRMMAENQVQKVQAYSSVEI
;
A
#
# COMPACT_ATOMS: atom_id res chain seq x y z
N MET A 1 -29.45 -0.97 11.27
CA MET A 1 -30.29 -1.62 12.31
C MET A 1 -30.20 -0.92 13.66
N ALA A 2 -29.02 -0.68 14.22
CA ALA A 2 -28.83 -0.01 15.52
C ALA A 2 -29.49 1.38 15.63
N ILE A 3 -29.33 2.25 14.64
CA ILE A 3 -29.93 3.60 14.58
C ILE A 3 -31.47 3.53 14.61
N ALA A 4 -32.08 2.57 13.93
CA ALA A 4 -33.54 2.40 13.90
C ALA A 4 -34.11 1.94 15.27
N ILE A 5 -33.34 1.13 15.99
CA ILE A 5 -33.70 0.73 17.38
C ILE A 5 -33.52 1.92 18.31
N PHE A 6 -32.43 2.64 18.20
CA PHE A 6 -32.16 3.85 19.00
C PHE A 6 -33.23 4.93 18.81
N GLY A 7 -33.76 5.10 17.59
CA GLY A 7 -34.86 6.01 17.31
C GLY A 7 -36.12 5.72 18.09
N LYS A 8 -36.36 4.45 18.49
CA LYS A 8 -37.54 3.99 19.26
C LYS A 8 -37.42 4.15 20.75
N ILE A 9 -36.23 4.46 21.28
CA ILE A 9 -36.00 4.64 22.73
C ILE A 9 -36.64 5.96 23.17
N ARG A 10 -37.61 5.86 24.12
CA ARG A 10 -38.35 7.04 24.64
C ARG A 10 -37.51 7.97 25.49
N GLN A 11 -36.64 7.41 26.35
CA GLN A 11 -35.69 8.19 27.16
C GLN A 11 -34.26 7.78 26.78
N LYS A 12 -33.57 8.68 26.13
CA LYS A 12 -32.19 8.48 25.71
C LYS A 12 -31.26 9.03 26.78
N ASP A 13 -30.47 8.17 27.38
CA ASP A 13 -29.43 8.54 28.34
C ASP A 13 -28.06 8.61 27.69
N THR A 14 -27.06 9.07 28.43
CA THR A 14 -25.68 9.19 27.93
C THR A 14 -25.10 7.84 27.47
N VAL A 15 -25.52 6.73 28.08
CA VAL A 15 -25.03 5.38 27.72
C VAL A 15 -25.59 4.97 26.37
N SER A 16 -26.87 5.19 26.13
CA SER A 16 -27.53 4.91 24.84
C SER A 16 -26.89 5.69 23.69
N TRP A 17 -26.62 6.99 23.93
CA TRP A 17 -25.92 7.83 22.95
C TRP A 17 -24.49 7.32 22.69
N ASN A 18 -23.72 7.01 23.73
CA ASN A 18 -22.36 6.50 23.59
C ASN A 18 -22.33 5.19 22.80
N THR A 19 -23.30 4.30 22.98
CA THR A 19 -23.37 3.03 22.23
C THR A 19 -23.53 3.27 20.73
N VAL A 20 -24.41 4.21 20.35
CA VAL A 20 -24.62 4.54 18.92
C VAL A 20 -23.42 5.25 18.34
N ILE A 21 -22.89 6.25 19.04
CA ILE A 21 -21.70 6.99 18.59
C ILE A 21 -20.50 6.04 18.45
N SER A 22 -20.30 5.11 19.40
CA SER A 22 -19.23 4.11 19.32
C SER A 22 -19.41 3.15 18.13
N GLY A 23 -20.65 2.72 17.85
CA GLY A 23 -20.96 1.89 16.69
C GLY A 23 -20.63 2.61 15.38
N LEU A 24 -21.10 3.85 15.22
CA LEU A 24 -20.81 4.68 14.04
C LEU A 24 -19.31 5.01 13.90
N ALA A 25 -18.62 5.20 15.04
CA ALA A 25 -17.18 5.44 15.02
C ALA A 25 -16.39 4.19 14.59
N ASN A 26 -16.85 2.99 14.98
CA ASN A 26 -16.25 1.71 14.55
C ASN A 26 -16.49 1.45 13.04
N ASP A 27 -17.65 1.86 12.52
CA ASP A 27 -17.97 1.80 11.08
C ASP A 27 -17.31 2.96 10.31
N GLU A 28 -16.53 3.82 10.99
CA GLU A 28 -15.82 4.97 10.44
C GLU A 28 -16.72 6.03 9.77
N GLU A 29 -17.98 6.07 10.11
CA GLU A 29 -18.97 7.02 9.60
C GLU A 29 -18.89 8.37 10.34
N VAL A 30 -17.90 9.21 9.99
CA VAL A 30 -17.63 10.50 10.67
C VAL A 30 -18.84 11.41 10.72
N LYS A 31 -19.54 11.58 9.59
CA LYS A 31 -20.68 12.49 9.50
C LYS A 31 -21.81 12.05 10.42
N ALA A 32 -22.23 10.80 10.33
CA ALA A 32 -23.30 10.25 11.16
C ALA A 32 -22.96 10.28 12.65
N ALA A 33 -21.69 9.96 13.02
CA ALA A 33 -21.23 10.05 14.39
C ALA A 33 -21.24 11.50 14.93
N THR A 34 -20.83 12.47 14.08
CA THR A 34 -20.85 13.90 14.44
C THR A 34 -22.27 14.42 14.60
N ASP A 35 -23.17 14.06 13.70
CA ASP A 35 -24.58 14.45 13.78
C ASP A 35 -25.21 13.88 15.08
N CYS A 36 -24.98 12.62 15.41
CA CYS A 36 -25.40 12.02 16.68
C CYS A 36 -24.80 12.70 17.91
N PHE A 37 -23.52 13.13 17.83
CA PHE A 37 -22.88 13.85 18.92
C PHE A 37 -23.49 15.24 19.15
N VAL A 38 -23.87 15.94 18.08
CA VAL A 38 -24.61 17.22 18.14
C VAL A 38 -26.01 17.02 18.70
N ASP A 39 -26.74 16.00 18.17
CA ASP A 39 -28.08 15.66 18.63
C ASP A 39 -28.11 15.33 20.13
N MET A 40 -27.12 14.56 20.62
CA MET A 40 -26.97 14.27 22.06
C MET A 40 -26.99 15.56 22.89
N SER A 41 -26.27 16.59 22.44
CA SER A 41 -26.20 17.89 23.10
C SER A 41 -27.53 18.65 23.02
N LEU A 42 -28.24 18.59 21.88
CA LEU A 42 -29.55 19.20 21.67
C LEU A 42 -30.64 18.55 22.55
N TYR A 43 -30.53 17.25 22.78
CA TYR A 43 -31.42 16.51 23.72
C TYR A 43 -31.09 16.79 25.18
N GLY A 44 -30.15 17.66 25.49
CA GLY A 44 -29.76 18.03 26.84
C GLY A 44 -28.86 16.99 27.55
N CYS A 45 -28.44 15.95 26.85
CA CYS A 45 -27.47 14.99 27.37
C CYS A 45 -26.04 15.51 27.23
N LYS A 46 -25.36 15.70 28.37
CA LYS A 46 -23.96 16.18 28.35
C LYS A 46 -22.99 15.06 27.93
N PRO A 47 -22.08 15.33 26.98
CA PRO A 47 -21.00 14.41 26.68
C PRO A 47 -20.16 14.11 27.92
N ASN A 48 -19.80 12.86 28.12
CA ASN A 48 -18.90 12.42 29.19
C ASN A 48 -17.51 12.06 28.61
N GLN A 49 -16.61 11.60 29.48
CA GLN A 49 -15.26 11.23 29.06
C GLN A 49 -15.23 10.12 27.98
N VAL A 50 -16.21 9.18 27.98
CA VAL A 50 -16.32 8.11 26.98
C VAL A 50 -16.72 8.69 25.63
N THR A 51 -17.76 9.54 25.61
CA THR A 51 -18.22 10.23 24.38
C THR A 51 -17.07 10.98 23.71
N LEU A 52 -16.35 11.79 24.51
CA LEU A 52 -15.26 12.64 24.01
C LEU A 52 -14.07 11.81 23.52
N SER A 53 -13.71 10.72 24.22
CA SER A 53 -12.61 9.86 23.82
C SER A 53 -12.90 9.13 22.51
N VAL A 54 -14.13 8.64 22.30
CA VAL A 54 -14.56 7.98 21.06
C VAL A 54 -14.49 8.96 19.87
N MET A 55 -15.05 10.17 20.05
CA MET A 55 -15.04 11.18 19.00
C MET A 55 -13.62 11.66 18.65
N LEU A 56 -12.74 11.84 19.64
CA LEU A 56 -11.34 12.19 19.40
C LEU A 56 -10.60 11.11 18.64
N ARG A 57 -10.79 9.83 18.99
CA ARG A 57 -10.18 8.70 18.25
C ARG A 57 -10.67 8.63 16.82
N LEU A 58 -11.97 8.85 16.58
CA LEU A 58 -12.52 8.92 15.23
C LEU A 58 -11.91 10.05 14.41
N CYS A 59 -11.74 11.24 15.02
CA CYS A 59 -11.07 12.37 14.36
C CYS A 59 -9.61 12.05 14.00
N GLY A 60 -8.89 11.36 14.87
CA GLY A 60 -7.53 10.89 14.59
C GLY A 60 -7.49 9.85 13.47
N ALA A 61 -8.41 8.89 13.45
CA ALA A 61 -8.47 7.85 12.43
C ALA A 61 -8.74 8.41 11.01
N LYS A 62 -9.46 9.52 10.92
CA LYS A 62 -9.80 10.20 9.65
C LYS A 62 -8.99 11.49 9.42
N GLU A 63 -7.98 11.74 10.24
CA GLU A 63 -7.10 12.91 10.15
C GLU A 63 -7.86 14.26 10.13
N ASN A 64 -9.05 14.28 10.76
CA ASN A 64 -9.89 15.47 10.81
C ASN A 64 -9.46 16.40 11.96
N THR A 65 -8.41 17.17 11.70
CA THR A 65 -7.79 18.08 12.66
C THR A 65 -8.77 19.13 13.19
N SER A 66 -9.60 19.72 12.31
CA SER A 66 -10.50 20.82 12.69
C SER A 66 -11.53 20.36 13.73
N LEU A 67 -12.22 19.26 13.46
CA LEU A 67 -13.20 18.68 14.37
C LEU A 67 -12.52 18.18 15.66
N GLY A 68 -11.36 17.55 15.55
CA GLY A 68 -10.59 17.06 16.68
C GLY A 68 -10.22 18.16 17.67
N LEU A 69 -9.76 19.32 17.18
CA LEU A 69 -9.44 20.47 18.03
C LEU A 69 -10.70 21.08 18.68
N GLN A 70 -11.84 21.11 18.00
CA GLN A 70 -13.11 21.56 18.60
C GLN A 70 -13.55 20.64 19.75
N ILE A 71 -13.48 19.32 19.56
CA ILE A 71 -13.82 18.35 20.60
C ILE A 71 -12.83 18.40 21.77
N PHE A 72 -11.53 18.61 21.49
CA PHE A 72 -10.53 18.85 22.52
C PHE A 72 -10.85 20.11 23.34
N GLY A 73 -11.24 21.20 22.68
CA GLY A 73 -11.70 22.43 23.35
C GLY A 73 -12.94 22.19 24.24
N LEU A 74 -13.86 21.32 23.83
CA LEU A 74 -14.99 20.89 24.65
C LEU A 74 -14.52 20.06 25.85
N ALA A 75 -13.61 19.12 25.65
CA ALA A 75 -13.04 18.30 26.72
C ALA A 75 -12.35 19.17 27.79
N TYR A 76 -11.64 20.20 27.35
CA TYR A 76 -11.02 21.18 28.27
C TYR A 76 -12.07 21.95 29.07
N ARG A 77 -13.10 22.49 28.41
CA ARG A 77 -14.20 23.24 29.08
C ARG A 77 -14.99 22.39 30.07
N TYR A 78 -15.16 21.09 29.83
CA TYR A 78 -15.82 20.17 30.75
C TYR A 78 -14.90 19.63 31.86
N GLY A 79 -13.62 20.00 31.87
CA GLY A 79 -12.64 19.52 32.86
C GLY A 79 -12.24 18.06 32.69
N TYR A 80 -12.38 17.49 31.49
CA TYR A 80 -12.01 16.11 31.20
C TYR A 80 -10.63 15.98 30.55
N SER A 81 -9.96 17.07 30.20
CA SER A 81 -8.68 17.05 29.47
C SER A 81 -7.57 16.27 30.18
N GLU A 82 -7.52 16.28 31.51
CA GLU A 82 -6.52 15.55 32.31
C GLU A 82 -6.97 14.14 32.72
N LYS A 83 -8.19 13.72 32.38
CA LYS A 83 -8.63 12.34 32.60
C LYS A 83 -7.92 11.42 31.62
N LEU A 84 -7.23 10.39 32.10
CA LEU A 84 -6.36 9.52 31.29
C LEU A 84 -7.01 9.01 30.01
N LEU A 85 -8.31 8.63 30.07
CA LEU A 85 -9.05 8.16 28.91
C LEU A 85 -9.11 9.23 27.79
N VAL A 86 -9.42 10.46 28.16
CA VAL A 86 -9.52 11.59 27.23
C VAL A 86 -8.11 12.08 26.82
N ALA A 87 -7.19 12.15 27.77
CA ALA A 87 -5.80 12.56 27.51
C ALA A 87 -5.11 11.65 26.47
N ASN A 88 -5.27 10.33 26.60
CA ASN A 88 -4.76 9.36 25.64
C ASN A 88 -5.40 9.54 24.25
N ALA A 89 -6.72 9.80 24.20
CA ALA A 89 -7.41 10.07 22.94
C ALA A 89 -6.97 11.40 22.29
N VAL A 90 -6.67 12.44 23.08
CA VAL A 90 -6.11 13.71 22.58
C VAL A 90 -4.73 13.49 21.98
N ILE A 91 -3.83 12.76 22.67
CA ILE A 91 -2.49 12.44 22.17
C ILE A 91 -2.60 11.65 20.86
N ASN A 92 -3.45 10.64 20.81
CA ASN A 92 -3.70 9.85 19.60
C ASN A 92 -4.17 10.72 18.43
N MET A 93 -5.19 11.55 18.67
CA MET A 93 -5.75 12.45 17.65
C MET A 93 -4.68 13.44 17.14
N LEU A 94 -3.98 14.14 18.02
CA LEU A 94 -2.95 15.10 17.63
C LEU A 94 -1.81 14.45 16.85
N SER A 95 -1.37 13.26 17.30
CA SER A 95 -0.30 12.52 16.66
C SER A 95 -0.70 12.06 15.25
N ARG A 96 -1.89 11.48 15.09
CA ARG A 96 -2.39 11.01 13.78
C ARG A 96 -2.63 12.14 12.80
N CYS A 97 -3.04 13.32 13.30
CA CYS A 97 -3.16 14.54 12.50
C CYS A 97 -1.81 15.22 12.18
N GLY A 98 -0.67 14.62 12.52
CA GLY A 98 0.67 15.17 12.26
C GLY A 98 1.09 16.31 13.20
N LEU A 99 0.30 16.63 14.23
CA LEU A 99 0.58 17.70 15.19
C LEU A 99 1.46 17.22 16.35
N LEU A 100 2.60 16.58 16.06
CA LEU A 100 3.48 15.93 17.04
C LEU A 100 4.00 16.88 18.10
N HIS A 101 4.34 18.11 17.74
CA HIS A 101 4.83 19.12 18.71
C HIS A 101 3.75 19.44 19.75
N SER A 102 2.50 19.62 19.30
CA SER A 102 1.36 19.86 20.19
C SER A 102 1.04 18.63 21.05
N ALA A 103 1.13 17.42 20.47
CA ALA A 103 0.95 16.17 21.18
C ALA A 103 1.99 16.03 22.31
N TYR A 104 3.28 16.30 22.03
CA TYR A 104 4.35 16.25 23.01
C TYR A 104 4.20 17.32 24.09
N GLY A 105 3.82 18.54 23.71
CA GLY A 105 3.54 19.64 24.67
C GLY A 105 2.40 19.26 25.62
N PHE A 106 1.32 18.69 25.10
CA PHE A 106 0.22 18.20 25.94
C PHE A 106 0.65 17.03 26.83
N PHE A 107 1.35 16.04 26.28
CA PHE A 107 1.90 14.90 27.01
C PHE A 107 2.83 15.33 28.16
N SER A 108 3.73 16.29 27.91
CA SER A 108 4.71 16.76 28.92
C SER A 108 4.04 17.48 30.09
N ASN A 109 2.89 18.13 29.86
CA ASN A 109 2.15 18.87 30.87
C ASN A 109 1.16 18.02 31.67
N LEU A 110 0.96 16.74 31.29
CA LEU A 110 0.08 15.85 32.06
C LEU A 110 0.66 15.54 33.44
N SER A 111 -0.15 15.72 34.46
CA SER A 111 0.20 15.45 35.87
C SER A 111 0.41 13.95 36.14
N VAL A 112 -0.34 13.09 35.47
CA VAL A 112 -0.26 11.62 35.59
C VAL A 112 -0.14 11.00 34.21
N ARG A 113 0.83 10.11 34.05
CA ARG A 113 1.08 9.34 32.83
C ARG A 113 1.12 7.86 33.17
N ASN A 114 0.29 7.05 32.51
CA ASN A 114 0.34 5.59 32.62
C ASN A 114 1.05 5.01 31.38
N ILE A 115 1.25 3.68 31.37
CA ILE A 115 1.92 3.00 30.24
C ILE A 115 1.17 3.24 28.93
N MET A 116 -0.17 3.27 28.94
CA MET A 116 -0.95 3.58 27.74
C MET A 116 -0.67 4.97 27.18
N THR A 117 -0.51 5.99 28.06
CA THR A 117 -0.15 7.35 27.65
C THR A 117 1.20 7.39 26.93
N TRP A 118 2.18 6.64 27.44
CA TRP A 118 3.48 6.48 26.78
C TRP A 118 3.37 5.74 25.44
N ASN A 119 2.59 4.66 25.40
CA ASN A 119 2.40 3.87 24.17
C ASN A 119 1.73 4.69 23.06
N GLU A 120 0.71 5.51 23.37
CA GLU A 120 0.08 6.41 22.40
C GLU A 120 1.10 7.45 21.86
N MET A 121 1.97 7.98 22.72
CA MET A 121 2.98 8.96 22.30
C MET A 121 4.06 8.30 21.42
N ILE A 122 4.56 7.11 21.82
CA ILE A 122 5.54 6.33 21.06
C ILE A 122 4.96 5.96 19.69
N ALA A 123 3.75 5.44 19.64
CA ALA A 123 3.07 5.08 18.39
C ALA A 123 2.88 6.29 17.47
N GLY A 124 2.49 7.44 18.02
CA GLY A 124 2.35 8.68 17.26
C GLY A 124 3.66 9.14 16.62
N TYR A 125 4.76 9.07 17.36
CA TYR A 125 6.09 9.37 16.81
C TYR A 125 6.52 8.33 15.77
N GLY A 126 6.17 7.05 15.95
CA GLY A 126 6.45 6.00 14.98
C GLY A 126 5.81 6.20 13.61
N LEU A 127 4.71 6.96 13.53
CA LEU A 127 4.03 7.26 12.26
C LEU A 127 4.72 8.38 11.45
N HIS A 128 5.34 9.38 12.12
CA HIS A 128 5.73 10.62 11.48
C HIS A 128 7.18 11.05 11.73
N SER A 129 7.91 10.38 12.61
CA SER A 129 9.24 10.80 13.05
C SER A 129 10.30 9.75 12.79
N SER A 130 11.56 10.11 13.06
CA SER A 130 12.69 9.20 12.97
C SER A 130 12.66 8.14 14.08
N SER A 131 13.25 6.99 13.80
CA SER A 131 13.48 5.92 14.77
C SER A 131 14.26 6.41 16.01
N GLU A 132 15.14 7.40 15.86
CA GLU A 132 15.90 7.99 16.97
C GLU A 132 15.01 8.71 17.98
N ASP A 133 13.99 9.44 17.54
CA ASP A 133 13.07 10.15 18.42
C ASP A 133 12.18 9.18 19.19
N VAL A 134 11.75 8.10 18.54
CA VAL A 134 11.04 6.99 19.21
C VAL A 134 11.93 6.34 20.27
N MET A 135 13.22 6.12 19.96
CA MET A 135 14.19 5.58 20.95
C MET A 135 14.41 6.53 22.12
N LYS A 136 14.42 7.85 21.92
CA LYS A 136 14.50 8.82 23.02
C LYS A 136 13.27 8.71 23.94
N LEU A 137 12.07 8.63 23.37
CA LEU A 137 10.83 8.43 24.14
C LEU A 137 10.83 7.11 24.90
N PHE A 138 11.27 6.02 24.27
CA PHE A 138 11.38 4.72 24.94
C PHE A 138 12.36 4.74 26.12
N ARG A 139 13.52 5.38 25.95
CA ARG A 139 14.47 5.57 27.06
C ARG A 139 13.88 6.44 28.18
N SER A 140 13.13 7.47 27.82
CA SER A 140 12.45 8.34 28.81
C SER A 140 11.38 7.58 29.59
N LEU A 141 10.63 6.66 28.94
CA LEU A 141 9.71 5.75 29.61
C LEU A 141 10.42 4.89 30.66
N LEU A 142 11.55 4.29 30.29
CA LEU A 142 12.35 3.47 31.21
C LEU A 142 12.90 4.30 32.37
N CYS A 143 13.40 5.51 32.12
CA CYS A 143 13.90 6.44 33.14
C CYS A 143 12.78 6.89 34.09
N PHE A 144 11.55 7.02 33.60
CA PHE A 144 10.37 7.33 34.42
C PHE A 144 9.96 6.17 35.34
N GLY A 145 10.56 5.01 35.21
CA GLY A 145 10.30 3.82 36.01
C GLY A 145 9.06 3.02 35.55
N SER A 146 8.47 3.37 34.42
CA SER A 146 7.38 2.59 33.82
C SER A 146 7.93 1.33 33.16
N LYS A 147 7.26 0.20 33.38
CA LYS A 147 7.62 -1.09 32.73
C LYS A 147 6.97 -1.15 31.36
N PRO A 148 7.73 -1.39 30.27
CA PRO A 148 7.17 -1.68 28.96
C PRO A 148 6.22 -2.90 29.02
N ASP A 149 5.18 -2.86 28.23
CA ASP A 149 4.21 -3.95 28.08
C ASP A 149 4.22 -4.52 26.65
N GLU A 150 3.32 -5.47 26.39
CA GLU A 150 3.17 -6.10 25.08
C GLU A 150 2.78 -5.15 23.95
N PHE A 151 2.24 -3.97 24.26
CA PHE A 151 1.88 -2.93 23.29
C PHE A 151 3.03 -1.92 23.06
N THR A 152 3.90 -1.73 24.05
CA THR A 152 5.06 -0.83 23.94
C THR A 152 6.01 -1.26 22.84
N TYR A 153 6.38 -2.55 22.81
CA TYR A 153 7.37 -3.06 21.85
C TYR A 153 6.92 -2.97 20.40
N PRO A 154 5.71 -3.37 20.01
CA PRO A 154 5.19 -3.16 18.67
C PRO A 154 5.14 -1.70 18.25
N ALA A 155 4.77 -0.79 19.16
CA ALA A 155 4.78 0.65 18.90
C ALA A 155 6.19 1.16 18.60
N VAL A 156 7.21 0.76 19.36
CA VAL A 156 8.62 1.11 19.10
C VAL A 156 9.11 0.48 17.79
N LEU A 157 8.84 -0.80 17.57
CA LEU A 157 9.26 -1.54 16.39
C LEU A 157 8.68 -0.96 15.10
N SER A 158 7.46 -0.41 15.15
CA SER A 158 6.82 0.21 13.97
C SER A 158 7.59 1.38 13.36
N ALA A 159 8.49 2.00 14.12
CA ALA A 159 9.33 3.10 13.65
C ALA A 159 10.57 2.65 12.84
N PHE A 160 10.93 1.37 12.87
CA PHE A 160 12.11 0.86 12.18
C PHE A 160 11.75 0.41 10.76
N GLN A 161 12.05 1.28 9.78
CA GLN A 161 11.69 1.05 8.37
C GLN A 161 12.90 1.08 7.42
N GLN A 162 14.07 1.46 7.89
CA GLN A 162 15.27 1.66 7.06
C GLN A 162 16.47 0.87 7.57
N ALA A 163 17.37 0.50 6.67
CA ALA A 163 18.55 -0.32 6.99
C ALA A 163 19.47 0.28 8.08
N HIS A 164 19.51 1.61 8.22
CA HIS A 164 20.30 2.26 9.28
C HIS A 164 19.72 2.07 10.68
N ASP A 165 18.48 1.60 10.80
CA ASP A 165 17.81 1.30 12.07
C ASP A 165 18.31 0.02 12.76
N SER A 166 19.18 -0.76 12.10
CA SER A 166 19.63 -2.08 12.55
C SER A 166 20.18 -2.08 13.98
N ARG A 167 20.98 -1.08 14.36
CA ARG A 167 21.53 -0.99 15.72
C ARG A 167 20.46 -0.75 16.80
N ASN A 168 19.52 0.13 16.54
CA ASN A 168 18.42 0.43 17.46
C ASN A 168 17.49 -0.77 17.59
N HIS A 169 17.23 -1.46 16.48
CA HIS A 169 16.45 -2.69 16.44
C HIS A 169 17.07 -3.79 17.33
N GLU A 170 18.38 -4.04 17.26
CA GLU A 170 19.06 -5.04 18.11
C GLU A 170 18.96 -4.68 19.60
N GLN A 171 19.03 -3.40 19.98
CA GLN A 171 18.81 -2.95 21.34
C GLN A 171 17.40 -3.27 21.84
N ILE A 172 16.37 -3.02 21.03
CA ILE A 172 14.99 -3.34 21.38
C ILE A 172 14.79 -4.86 21.46
N HIS A 173 15.35 -5.63 20.53
CA HIS A 173 15.30 -7.09 20.59
C HIS A 173 15.92 -7.63 21.91
N ALA A 174 17.08 -7.12 22.32
CA ALA A 174 17.67 -7.47 23.60
C ALA A 174 16.78 -7.10 24.80
N CYS A 175 16.07 -5.96 24.76
CA CYS A 175 15.10 -5.59 25.78
C CYS A 175 13.91 -6.54 25.82
N ILE A 176 13.37 -6.95 24.64
CA ILE A 176 12.27 -7.91 24.53
C ILE A 176 12.65 -9.24 25.21
N LEU A 177 13.87 -9.75 24.91
CA LEU A 177 14.39 -10.97 25.54
C LEU A 177 14.53 -10.81 27.05
N LYS A 178 15.15 -9.72 27.51
CA LYS A 178 15.37 -9.43 28.93
C LYS A 178 14.08 -9.32 29.74
N HIS A 179 13.01 -8.75 29.14
CA HIS A 179 11.74 -8.55 29.80
C HIS A 179 10.78 -9.74 29.64
N GLY A 180 11.19 -10.81 28.94
CA GLY A 180 10.41 -12.05 28.79
C GLY A 180 9.25 -11.98 27.78
N PHE A 181 9.27 -11.04 26.83
CA PHE A 181 8.25 -10.90 25.81
C PHE A 181 8.56 -11.66 24.51
N ALA A 182 9.62 -12.46 24.47
CA ALA A 182 9.99 -13.21 23.26
C ALA A 182 8.92 -14.20 22.79
N SER A 183 8.17 -14.80 23.74
CA SER A 183 7.07 -15.72 23.46
C SER A 183 5.71 -15.04 23.32
N CYS A 184 5.64 -13.71 23.49
CA CYS A 184 4.42 -12.95 23.24
C CYS A 184 4.21 -12.80 21.74
N GLN A 185 3.17 -13.43 21.22
CA GLN A 185 2.85 -13.52 19.79
C GLN A 185 2.74 -12.16 19.10
N PHE A 186 2.14 -11.16 19.75
CA PHE A 186 1.99 -9.82 19.23
C PHE A 186 3.34 -9.10 19.08
N VAL A 187 4.25 -9.30 20.03
CA VAL A 187 5.61 -8.74 20.01
C VAL A 187 6.48 -9.47 18.99
N SER A 188 6.46 -10.80 18.97
CA SER A 188 7.26 -11.60 18.04
C SER A 188 6.86 -11.36 16.58
N THR A 189 5.55 -11.28 16.27
CA THR A 189 5.07 -10.95 14.92
C THR A 189 5.59 -9.57 14.47
N SER A 190 5.56 -8.58 15.34
CA SER A 190 6.11 -7.25 15.04
C SER A 190 7.62 -7.27 14.84
N LEU A 191 8.34 -8.07 15.63
CA LEU A 191 9.79 -8.24 15.52
C LEU A 191 10.18 -8.94 14.20
N ILE A 192 9.45 -9.99 13.81
CA ILE A 192 9.64 -10.71 12.54
C ILE A 192 9.43 -9.74 11.37
N LYS A 193 8.34 -8.97 11.40
CA LYS A 193 8.03 -7.98 10.37
C LYS A 193 9.17 -6.97 10.18
N VAL A 194 9.72 -6.44 11.27
CA VAL A 194 10.82 -5.47 11.20
C VAL A 194 12.11 -6.14 10.70
N LYS A 195 12.44 -7.35 11.16
CA LYS A 195 13.61 -8.09 10.66
C LYS A 195 13.51 -8.36 9.15
N ALA A 196 12.33 -8.73 8.66
CA ALA A 196 12.08 -8.89 7.22
C ALA A 196 12.29 -7.56 6.47
N THR A 197 11.75 -6.44 7.00
CA THR A 197 11.94 -5.09 6.43
C THR A 197 13.42 -4.69 6.35
N LEU A 198 14.21 -5.05 7.34
CA LEU A 198 15.65 -4.77 7.40
C LEU A 198 16.50 -5.78 6.59
N GLY A 199 15.88 -6.71 5.87
CA GLY A 199 16.53 -7.71 5.03
C GLY A 199 17.19 -8.87 5.82
N SER A 200 16.89 -9.01 7.11
CA SER A 200 17.43 -10.08 7.96
C SER A 200 16.52 -11.32 7.94
N VAL A 201 16.51 -12.05 6.83
CA VAL A 201 15.72 -13.29 6.66
C VAL A 201 16.05 -14.31 7.74
N HIS A 202 17.33 -14.63 7.92
CA HIS A 202 17.78 -15.59 8.94
C HIS A 202 17.37 -15.16 10.36
N GLY A 203 17.49 -13.86 10.67
CA GLY A 203 17.03 -13.33 11.96
C GLY A 203 15.52 -13.44 12.17
N SER A 204 14.72 -13.31 11.11
CA SER A 204 13.26 -13.51 11.14
C SER A 204 12.89 -14.96 11.40
N LEU A 205 13.52 -15.90 10.68
CA LEU A 205 13.31 -17.35 10.85
C LEU A 205 13.66 -17.80 12.27
N LYS A 206 14.78 -17.31 12.82
CA LYS A 206 15.16 -17.62 14.20
C LYS A 206 14.13 -17.15 15.23
N VAL A 207 13.53 -15.97 15.03
CA VAL A 207 12.45 -15.50 15.94
C VAL A 207 11.22 -16.38 15.82
N ILE A 208 10.89 -16.89 14.62
CA ILE A 208 9.77 -17.84 14.42
C ILE A 208 10.04 -19.12 15.22
N GLU A 209 11.23 -19.70 15.09
CA GLU A 209 11.63 -20.90 15.84
C GLU A 209 11.57 -20.69 17.36
N ASP A 210 12.04 -19.52 17.84
CA ASP A 210 12.07 -19.18 19.28
C ASP A 210 10.66 -18.87 19.85
N THR A 211 9.71 -18.43 19.02
CA THR A 211 8.35 -18.02 19.45
C THR A 211 7.45 -19.22 19.74
N GLY A 212 7.69 -20.36 19.11
CA GLY A 212 6.84 -21.55 19.22
C GLY A 212 5.57 -21.44 18.35
N LYS A 213 4.41 -21.85 18.86
CA LYS A 213 3.18 -21.90 18.06
C LYS A 213 2.67 -20.50 17.70
N MET A 214 2.60 -20.18 16.42
CA MET A 214 1.99 -18.98 15.88
C MET A 214 0.50 -19.23 15.54
N ASP A 215 -0.35 -18.20 15.69
CA ASP A 215 -1.73 -18.25 15.21
C ASP A 215 -1.82 -17.94 13.71
N LEU A 216 -3.01 -18.17 13.14
CA LEU A 216 -3.26 -17.96 11.71
C LEU A 216 -2.95 -16.53 11.26
N VAL A 217 -3.32 -15.54 12.08
CA VAL A 217 -3.11 -14.11 11.79
C VAL A 217 -1.62 -13.78 11.76
N SER A 218 -0.85 -14.29 12.72
CA SER A 218 0.61 -14.08 12.78
C SER A 218 1.32 -14.70 11.59
N TRP A 219 0.92 -15.89 11.16
CA TRP A 219 1.44 -16.52 9.94
C TRP A 219 1.14 -15.67 8.71
N GLY A 220 -0.13 -15.23 8.54
CA GLY A 220 -0.53 -14.40 7.41
C GLY A 220 0.24 -13.09 7.33
N VAL A 221 0.39 -12.38 8.46
CA VAL A 221 1.16 -11.12 8.54
C VAL A 221 2.63 -11.35 8.23
N THR A 222 3.21 -12.45 8.72
CA THR A 222 4.62 -12.79 8.48
C THR A 222 4.88 -13.08 7.01
N ILE A 223 4.11 -13.97 6.38
CA ILE A 223 4.22 -14.30 4.95
C ILE A 223 4.04 -13.04 4.09
N SER A 224 3.04 -12.21 4.42
CA SER A 224 2.81 -10.94 3.73
C SER A 224 3.98 -9.95 3.88
N ALA A 225 4.65 -9.92 5.02
CA ALA A 225 5.82 -9.06 5.23
C ALA A 225 6.99 -9.48 4.31
N PHE A 226 7.28 -10.78 4.20
CA PHE A 226 8.30 -11.27 3.28
C PHE A 226 7.97 -10.97 1.82
N LEU A 227 6.73 -11.19 1.42
CA LEU A 227 6.27 -10.88 0.06
C LEU A 227 6.43 -9.39 -0.30
N LYS A 228 6.08 -8.47 0.63
CA LYS A 228 6.22 -7.01 0.43
C LYS A 228 7.67 -6.57 0.19
N HIS A 229 8.63 -7.32 0.69
CA HIS A 229 10.05 -7.04 0.51
C HIS A 229 10.67 -7.83 -0.67
N GLY A 230 9.84 -8.47 -1.50
CA GLY A 230 10.28 -9.22 -2.68
C GLY A 230 10.93 -10.56 -2.37
N LEU A 231 10.84 -11.03 -1.11
CA LEU A 231 11.39 -12.30 -0.64
C LEU A 231 10.37 -13.41 -0.91
N ASN A 232 10.16 -13.72 -2.20
CA ASN A 232 9.10 -14.63 -2.64
C ASN A 232 9.39 -16.09 -2.26
N ASP A 233 10.63 -16.54 -2.40
CA ASP A 233 11.04 -17.92 -2.09
C ASP A 233 10.93 -18.20 -0.59
N GLU A 234 11.31 -17.23 0.23
CA GLU A 234 11.18 -17.31 1.68
C GLU A 234 9.69 -17.28 2.12
N ALA A 235 8.85 -16.49 1.44
CA ALA A 235 7.40 -16.50 1.70
C ALA A 235 6.79 -17.88 1.40
N LEU A 236 7.21 -18.52 0.32
CA LEU A 236 6.79 -19.87 -0.04
C LEU A 236 7.32 -20.90 0.97
N TYR A 237 8.55 -20.77 1.41
CA TYR A 237 9.12 -21.62 2.47
C TYR A 237 8.34 -21.48 3.79
N LEU A 238 8.02 -20.24 4.20
CA LEU A 238 7.19 -20.00 5.38
C LEU A 238 5.79 -20.63 5.26
N PHE A 239 5.23 -20.66 4.07
CA PHE A 239 3.96 -21.34 3.85
C PHE A 239 4.08 -22.85 4.00
N THR A 240 5.21 -23.48 3.63
CA THR A 240 5.44 -24.91 3.90
C THR A 240 5.54 -25.16 5.41
N LEU A 241 6.28 -24.33 6.14
CA LEU A 241 6.35 -24.41 7.61
C LEU A 241 4.97 -24.23 8.26
N PHE A 242 4.19 -23.24 7.79
CA PHE A 242 2.82 -23.06 8.25
C PHE A 242 2.00 -24.36 8.12
N ARG A 243 2.10 -25.03 7.00
CA ARG A 243 1.35 -26.28 6.75
C ARG A 243 1.81 -27.44 7.61
N ASP A 244 3.08 -27.46 8.01
CA ASP A 244 3.65 -28.50 8.86
C ASP A 244 3.33 -28.28 10.35
N GLU A 245 3.30 -27.02 10.79
CA GLU A 245 3.16 -26.66 12.20
C GLU A 245 1.71 -26.30 12.61
N CYS A 246 0.93 -25.72 11.68
CA CYS A 246 -0.42 -25.27 11.95
C CYS A 246 -1.44 -26.33 11.56
N THR A 247 -2.33 -26.66 12.50
CA THR A 247 -3.44 -27.61 12.26
C THR A 247 -4.64 -26.95 11.57
N GLN A 248 -4.65 -25.62 11.47
CA GLN A 248 -5.74 -24.87 10.82
C GLN A 248 -5.48 -24.79 9.32
N GLU A 249 -6.57 -24.85 8.53
CA GLU A 249 -6.48 -24.59 7.09
C GLU A 249 -6.17 -23.10 6.84
N PRO A 250 -5.42 -22.77 5.77
CA PRO A 250 -5.14 -21.40 5.41
C PRO A 250 -6.43 -20.66 5.05
N ASP A 251 -6.54 -19.41 5.51
CA ASP A 251 -7.64 -18.52 5.18
C ASP A 251 -7.45 -17.87 3.78
N GLU A 252 -8.45 -17.10 3.37
CA GLU A 252 -8.43 -16.37 2.10
C GLU A 252 -7.26 -15.39 1.99
N PHE A 253 -6.81 -14.81 3.11
CA PHE A 253 -5.70 -13.87 3.12
C PHE A 253 -4.36 -14.56 2.86
N ILE A 254 -4.09 -15.69 3.52
CA ILE A 254 -2.87 -16.48 3.32
C ILE A 254 -2.84 -17.05 1.90
N LEU A 255 -3.98 -17.59 1.41
CA LEU A 255 -4.08 -18.15 0.06
C LEU A 255 -3.82 -17.10 -1.01
N ALA A 256 -4.43 -15.92 -0.91
CA ALA A 256 -4.20 -14.82 -1.85
C ALA A 256 -2.74 -14.32 -1.78
N THR A 257 -2.17 -14.24 -0.57
CA THR A 257 -0.78 -13.78 -0.39
C THR A 257 0.21 -14.76 -1.03
N ILE A 258 0.01 -16.06 -0.86
CA ILE A 258 0.95 -17.06 -1.41
C ILE A 258 0.80 -17.20 -2.93
N LEU A 259 -0.41 -17.01 -3.47
CA LEU A 259 -0.63 -16.92 -4.91
C LEU A 259 0.12 -15.72 -5.53
N ASN A 260 0.14 -14.58 -4.82
CA ASN A 260 0.95 -13.44 -5.25
C ASN A 260 2.46 -13.73 -5.21
N ALA A 261 2.95 -14.54 -4.26
CA ALA A 261 4.34 -14.99 -4.26
C ALA A 261 4.64 -15.89 -5.47
N CYS A 262 3.76 -16.85 -5.79
CA CYS A 262 3.88 -17.69 -6.99
C CYS A 262 3.87 -16.84 -8.28
N ALA A 263 3.00 -15.82 -8.33
CA ALA A 263 2.89 -14.88 -9.44
C ALA A 263 4.20 -14.11 -9.67
N ASN A 264 4.77 -13.56 -8.59
CA ASN A 264 5.99 -12.77 -8.65
C ASN A 264 7.23 -13.61 -9.02
N ALA A 265 7.27 -14.86 -8.59
CA ALA A 265 8.34 -15.81 -8.91
C ALA A 265 8.09 -16.60 -10.22
N ALA A 266 6.94 -16.41 -10.87
CA ALA A 266 6.51 -17.12 -12.10
C ALA A 266 6.50 -18.66 -11.96
N LEU A 267 6.12 -19.20 -10.79
CA LEU A 267 6.17 -20.60 -10.42
C LEU A 267 4.83 -21.32 -10.74
N ILE A 268 4.62 -21.72 -11.99
CA ILE A 268 3.37 -22.34 -12.45
C ILE A 268 3.03 -23.65 -11.72
N GLY A 269 4.03 -24.49 -11.43
CA GLY A 269 3.84 -25.75 -10.70
C GLY A 269 3.27 -25.51 -9.30
N GLN A 270 3.84 -24.57 -8.55
CA GLN A 270 3.36 -24.21 -7.22
C GLN A 270 1.99 -23.53 -7.28
N CYS A 271 1.74 -22.67 -8.27
CA CYS A 271 0.43 -22.06 -8.51
C CYS A 271 -0.67 -23.11 -8.64
N ARG A 272 -0.45 -24.18 -9.42
CA ARG A 272 -1.39 -25.31 -9.57
C ARG A 272 -1.61 -26.08 -8.27
N CYS A 273 -0.55 -26.29 -7.47
CA CYS A 273 -0.68 -26.92 -6.15
C CYS A 273 -1.54 -26.09 -5.21
N ILE A 274 -1.31 -24.77 -5.16
CA ILE A 274 -2.12 -23.86 -4.33
C ILE A 274 -3.56 -23.78 -4.85
N HIS A 275 -3.78 -23.76 -6.16
CA HIS A 275 -5.14 -23.81 -6.74
C HIS A 275 -5.91 -25.05 -6.26
N SER A 276 -5.26 -26.22 -6.25
CA SER A 276 -5.87 -27.44 -5.71
C SER A 276 -6.24 -27.31 -4.23
N LEU A 277 -5.43 -26.57 -3.44
CA LEU A 277 -5.72 -26.29 -2.04
C LEU A 277 -6.91 -25.32 -1.91
N VAL A 278 -6.97 -24.27 -2.73
CA VAL A 278 -8.09 -23.31 -2.80
C VAL A 278 -9.42 -24.03 -3.05
N VAL A 279 -9.43 -24.98 -3.98
CA VAL A 279 -10.63 -25.81 -4.29
C VAL A 279 -11.03 -26.64 -3.07
N ARG A 280 -10.09 -27.33 -2.41
CA ARG A 280 -10.36 -28.15 -1.23
C ARG A 280 -10.84 -27.33 -0.03
N ALA A 281 -10.28 -26.16 0.18
CA ALA A 281 -10.65 -25.25 1.26
C ALA A 281 -11.96 -24.49 1.01
N GLY A 282 -12.57 -24.64 -0.19
CA GLY A 282 -13.85 -24.04 -0.53
C GLY A 282 -13.79 -22.56 -0.94
N TYR A 283 -12.60 -22.01 -1.21
CA TYR A 283 -12.40 -20.61 -1.59
C TYR A 283 -12.44 -20.33 -3.10
N SER A 284 -12.79 -21.32 -3.94
CA SER A 284 -12.79 -21.16 -5.41
C SER A 284 -13.65 -20.00 -5.91
N LYS A 285 -14.70 -19.63 -5.18
CA LYS A 285 -15.62 -18.55 -5.52
C LYS A 285 -15.41 -17.27 -4.71
N HIS A 286 -14.36 -17.24 -3.87
CA HIS A 286 -14.03 -16.08 -3.10
C HIS A 286 -13.29 -15.07 -3.98
N PHE A 287 -13.86 -13.86 -4.15
CA PHE A 287 -13.39 -12.88 -5.14
C PHE A 287 -11.90 -12.51 -5.00
N CYS A 288 -11.39 -12.32 -3.75
CA CYS A 288 -9.98 -12.00 -3.52
C CYS A 288 -9.04 -13.13 -3.95
N VAL A 289 -9.40 -14.39 -3.64
CA VAL A 289 -8.60 -15.56 -3.97
C VAL A 289 -8.65 -15.82 -5.48
N ALA A 290 -9.83 -15.66 -6.09
CA ALA A 290 -10.01 -15.79 -7.53
C ALA A 290 -9.21 -14.74 -8.31
N SER A 291 -9.22 -13.48 -7.87
CA SER A 291 -8.40 -12.43 -8.48
C SER A 291 -6.91 -12.74 -8.37
N ALA A 292 -6.46 -13.27 -7.23
CA ALA A 292 -5.07 -13.68 -7.04
C ALA A 292 -4.70 -14.89 -7.91
N LEU A 293 -5.63 -15.85 -8.12
CA LEU A 293 -5.43 -16.98 -9.04
C LEU A 293 -5.32 -16.53 -10.50
N VAL A 294 -6.22 -15.63 -10.95
CA VAL A 294 -6.18 -15.06 -12.30
C VAL A 294 -4.85 -14.36 -12.54
N ASP A 295 -4.41 -13.50 -11.59
CA ASP A 295 -3.12 -12.79 -11.69
C ASP A 295 -1.94 -13.77 -11.69
N ALA A 296 -1.97 -14.80 -10.82
CA ALA A 296 -0.90 -15.79 -10.73
C ALA A 296 -0.77 -16.60 -12.02
N TYR A 297 -1.86 -17.14 -12.55
CA TYR A 297 -1.83 -17.89 -13.81
C TYR A 297 -1.38 -16.99 -14.98
N ALA A 298 -1.88 -15.75 -15.06
CA ALA A 298 -1.48 -14.81 -16.09
C ALA A 298 0.02 -14.51 -16.02
N LYS A 299 0.58 -14.19 -14.84
CA LYS A 299 2.01 -13.92 -14.68
C LYS A 299 2.89 -15.15 -14.93
N CYS A 300 2.37 -16.36 -14.65
CA CYS A 300 3.04 -17.61 -15.00
C CYS A 300 2.90 -18.00 -16.47
N GLY A 301 2.19 -17.22 -17.30
CA GLY A 301 2.05 -17.47 -18.74
C GLY A 301 0.87 -18.36 -19.15
N ASP A 302 0.06 -18.87 -18.21
CA ASP A 302 -1.09 -19.75 -18.47
C ASP A 302 -2.41 -18.94 -18.50
N VAL A 303 -2.59 -18.16 -19.57
CA VAL A 303 -3.79 -17.32 -19.73
C VAL A 303 -5.07 -18.15 -19.82
N THR A 304 -5.00 -19.38 -20.36
CA THR A 304 -6.16 -20.24 -20.49
C THR A 304 -6.68 -20.71 -19.13
N ALA A 305 -5.78 -21.03 -18.20
CA ALA A 305 -6.17 -21.34 -16.83
C ALA A 305 -6.74 -20.09 -16.11
N ALA A 306 -6.17 -18.90 -16.37
CA ALA A 306 -6.70 -17.63 -15.84
C ALA A 306 -8.14 -17.39 -16.35
N GLU A 307 -8.42 -17.59 -17.65
CA GLU A 307 -9.76 -17.48 -18.25
C GLU A 307 -10.76 -18.46 -17.62
N SER A 308 -10.34 -19.71 -17.38
CA SER A 308 -11.19 -20.71 -16.73
C SER A 308 -11.62 -20.26 -15.33
N VAL A 309 -10.66 -19.83 -14.51
CA VAL A 309 -10.96 -19.32 -13.15
C VAL A 309 -11.86 -18.08 -13.22
N PHE A 310 -11.57 -17.14 -14.11
CA PHE A 310 -12.37 -15.94 -14.32
C PHE A 310 -13.83 -16.28 -14.65
N THR A 311 -14.04 -17.16 -15.63
CA THR A 311 -15.37 -17.58 -16.09
C THR A 311 -16.16 -18.30 -15.00
N ASP A 312 -15.52 -19.17 -14.21
CA ASP A 312 -16.17 -19.90 -13.13
C ASP A 312 -16.68 -18.97 -12.01
N VAL A 313 -15.98 -17.86 -11.76
CA VAL A 313 -16.35 -16.89 -10.73
C VAL A 313 -17.40 -15.91 -11.22
N LEU A 314 -17.40 -15.55 -12.50
CA LEU A 314 -18.45 -14.69 -13.09
C LEU A 314 -19.86 -15.26 -12.97
N LEU A 315 -20.01 -16.57 -12.84
CA LEU A 315 -21.31 -17.20 -12.59
C LEU A 315 -21.92 -16.80 -11.23
N VAL A 316 -21.12 -16.20 -10.35
CA VAL A 316 -21.52 -15.87 -8.96
C VAL A 316 -21.47 -14.37 -8.68
N THR A 317 -20.54 -13.64 -9.27
CA THR A 317 -20.33 -12.22 -8.97
C THR A 317 -19.70 -11.48 -10.15
N ASN A 318 -20.18 -10.25 -10.40
CA ASN A 318 -19.57 -9.32 -11.35
C ASN A 318 -18.81 -8.27 -10.56
N ASP A 319 -17.53 -8.50 -10.27
CA ASP A 319 -16.67 -7.61 -9.51
C ASP A 319 -15.68 -6.86 -10.41
N THR A 320 -15.62 -5.54 -10.28
CA THR A 320 -14.74 -4.68 -11.08
C THR A 320 -13.25 -5.03 -10.92
N ILE A 321 -12.83 -5.49 -9.73
CA ILE A 321 -11.43 -5.86 -9.48
C ILE A 321 -11.06 -7.09 -10.29
N LEU A 322 -11.94 -8.09 -10.32
CA LEU A 322 -11.73 -9.32 -11.10
C LEU A 322 -11.64 -9.02 -12.61
N TYR A 323 -12.55 -8.18 -13.13
CA TYR A 323 -12.50 -7.71 -14.52
C TYR A 323 -11.19 -6.97 -14.83
N ASN A 324 -10.75 -6.05 -13.96
CA ASN A 324 -9.49 -5.33 -14.14
C ASN A 324 -8.27 -6.25 -14.12
N THR A 325 -8.30 -7.30 -13.29
CA THR A 325 -7.23 -8.30 -13.25
C THR A 325 -7.15 -9.05 -14.57
N MET A 326 -8.29 -9.49 -15.12
CA MET A 326 -8.32 -10.19 -16.41
C MET A 326 -7.98 -9.29 -17.59
N LEU A 327 -8.44 -8.01 -17.59
CA LEU A 327 -8.04 -7.02 -18.58
C LEU A 327 -6.52 -6.80 -18.59
N THR A 328 -5.91 -6.72 -17.41
CA THR A 328 -4.46 -6.58 -17.27
C THR A 328 -3.72 -7.84 -17.76
N ALA A 329 -4.27 -9.02 -17.45
CA ALA A 329 -3.75 -10.28 -17.94
C ALA A 329 -3.73 -10.32 -19.47
N TYR A 330 -4.85 -10.04 -20.12
CA TYR A 330 -4.93 -9.98 -21.57
C TYR A 330 -3.98 -8.94 -22.19
N ALA A 331 -3.92 -7.73 -21.59
CA ALA A 331 -3.05 -6.66 -22.07
C ALA A 331 -1.56 -7.06 -22.02
N ASN A 332 -1.12 -7.67 -20.93
CA ASN A 332 0.27 -8.14 -20.75
C ASN A 332 0.65 -9.26 -21.73
N HIS A 333 -0.30 -10.08 -22.13
CA HIS A 333 -0.10 -11.17 -23.11
C HIS A 333 -0.37 -10.77 -24.55
N GLY A 334 -0.64 -9.47 -24.81
CA GLY A 334 -0.88 -8.97 -26.16
C GLY A 334 -2.21 -9.45 -26.78
N LEU A 335 -3.15 -9.94 -25.97
CA LEU A 335 -4.47 -10.41 -26.40
C LEU A 335 -5.46 -9.24 -26.51
N ILE A 336 -5.12 -8.31 -27.38
CA ILE A 336 -5.73 -6.98 -27.45
C ILE A 336 -7.23 -7.02 -27.77
N HIS A 337 -7.64 -7.94 -28.67
CA HIS A 337 -9.06 -8.09 -29.02
C HIS A 337 -9.91 -8.55 -27.83
N GLN A 338 -9.32 -9.38 -26.96
CA GLN A 338 -9.95 -9.83 -25.72
C GLN A 338 -10.09 -8.67 -24.72
N VAL A 339 -9.06 -7.77 -24.62
CA VAL A 339 -9.16 -6.57 -23.79
C VAL A 339 -10.34 -5.71 -24.21
N LEU A 340 -10.47 -5.38 -25.51
CA LEU A 340 -11.54 -4.53 -25.99
C LEU A 340 -12.92 -5.19 -25.85
N ARG A 341 -13.00 -6.51 -26.05
CA ARG A 341 -14.25 -7.27 -25.85
C ARG A 341 -14.68 -7.22 -24.39
N LEU A 342 -13.74 -7.53 -23.46
CA LEU A 342 -14.03 -7.56 -22.04
C LEU A 342 -14.38 -6.17 -21.49
N TYR A 343 -13.77 -5.11 -22.02
CA TYR A 343 -14.11 -3.75 -21.65
C TYR A 343 -15.56 -3.39 -22.07
N ARG A 344 -16.00 -3.75 -23.28
CA ARG A 344 -17.39 -3.55 -23.72
C ARG A 344 -18.37 -4.34 -22.85
N GLU A 345 -18.03 -5.54 -22.47
CA GLU A 345 -18.83 -6.36 -21.54
C GLU A 345 -18.97 -5.66 -20.18
N MET A 346 -17.90 -5.03 -19.65
CA MET A 346 -17.98 -4.20 -18.43
C MET A 346 -18.95 -3.03 -18.59
N GLU A 347 -18.94 -2.35 -19.75
CA GLU A 347 -19.85 -1.24 -20.03
C GLU A 347 -21.32 -1.72 -20.13
N GLU A 348 -21.58 -2.84 -20.80
CA GLU A 348 -22.90 -3.46 -20.90
C GLU A 348 -23.45 -3.86 -19.53
N LEU A 349 -22.59 -4.37 -18.64
CA LEU A 349 -22.93 -4.72 -17.25
C LEU A 349 -22.99 -3.51 -16.31
N GLN A 350 -22.75 -2.31 -16.81
CA GLN A 350 -22.72 -1.06 -16.03
C GLN A 350 -21.74 -1.10 -14.84
N LEU A 351 -20.65 -1.86 -14.97
CA LEU A 351 -19.58 -1.88 -13.98
C LEU A 351 -18.78 -0.58 -14.07
N ALA A 352 -18.56 0.08 -12.93
CA ALA A 352 -17.83 1.34 -12.89
C ALA A 352 -16.35 1.13 -13.25
N PRO A 353 -15.85 1.70 -14.38
CA PRO A 353 -14.43 1.61 -14.73
C PRO A 353 -13.57 2.35 -13.70
N THR A 354 -12.37 1.87 -13.49
CA THR A 354 -11.36 2.49 -12.60
C THR A 354 -10.17 3.00 -13.42
N PRO A 355 -9.25 3.78 -12.83
CA PRO A 355 -8.02 4.14 -13.53
C PRO A 355 -7.24 2.94 -14.06
N ALA A 356 -7.28 1.78 -13.37
CA ALA A 356 -6.64 0.54 -13.83
C ALA A 356 -7.29 -0.05 -15.08
N THR A 357 -8.62 0.02 -15.19
CA THR A 357 -9.35 -0.37 -16.41
C THR A 357 -8.79 0.38 -17.62
N PHE A 358 -8.69 1.71 -17.51
CA PHE A 358 -8.21 2.56 -18.60
C PHE A 358 -6.73 2.36 -18.91
N VAL A 359 -5.90 2.00 -17.93
CA VAL A 359 -4.50 1.61 -18.19
C VAL A 359 -4.45 0.42 -19.15
N ALA A 360 -5.23 -0.63 -18.89
CA ALA A 360 -5.26 -1.83 -19.72
C ALA A 360 -5.77 -1.52 -21.14
N VAL A 361 -6.87 -0.78 -21.25
CA VAL A 361 -7.52 -0.51 -22.56
C VAL A 361 -6.70 0.46 -23.40
N ILE A 362 -6.16 1.55 -22.82
CA ILE A 362 -5.30 2.50 -23.55
C ILE A 362 -3.98 1.82 -23.96
N SER A 363 -3.42 0.96 -23.10
CA SER A 363 -2.24 0.15 -23.46
C SER A 363 -2.54 -0.78 -24.63
N ALA A 364 -3.73 -1.40 -24.66
CA ALA A 364 -4.21 -2.18 -25.79
C ALA A 364 -4.26 -1.36 -27.08
N CYS A 365 -4.82 -0.15 -27.03
CA CYS A 365 -4.83 0.78 -28.15
C CYS A 365 -3.40 1.15 -28.60
N SER A 366 -2.46 1.31 -27.67
CA SER A 366 -1.04 1.56 -27.98
C SER A 366 -0.43 0.44 -28.81
N HIS A 367 -0.69 -0.81 -28.45
CA HIS A 367 -0.18 -1.98 -29.21
C HIS A 367 -0.83 -2.14 -30.57
N LEU A 368 -2.13 -1.90 -30.73
CA LEU A 368 -2.83 -1.87 -32.01
C LEU A 368 -2.51 -0.60 -32.82
N GLY A 369 -2.07 0.44 -32.15
CA GLY A 369 -1.85 1.73 -32.73
C GLY A 369 -3.09 2.50 -33.12
N GLN A 370 -4.17 2.26 -32.42
CA GLN A 370 -5.43 2.96 -32.53
C GLN A 370 -5.40 4.28 -31.73
N VAL A 371 -4.74 5.30 -32.33
CA VAL A 371 -4.49 6.59 -31.66
C VAL A 371 -5.77 7.31 -31.28
N GLU A 372 -6.70 7.44 -32.23
CA GLU A 372 -7.93 8.20 -32.00
C GLU A 372 -8.83 7.53 -30.93
N GLU A 373 -8.92 6.19 -30.96
CA GLU A 373 -9.68 5.45 -29.96
C GLU A 373 -9.04 5.59 -28.57
N GLY A 374 -7.70 5.52 -28.47
CA GLY A 374 -7.00 5.72 -27.21
C GLY A 374 -7.15 7.15 -26.66
N LYS A 375 -7.14 8.18 -27.51
CA LYS A 375 -7.41 9.57 -27.11
C LYS A 375 -8.85 9.75 -26.63
N LEU A 376 -9.83 9.14 -27.32
CA LEU A 376 -11.23 9.16 -26.92
C LEU A 376 -11.43 8.48 -25.56
N LEU A 377 -10.85 7.30 -25.35
CA LEU A 377 -10.91 6.58 -24.08
C LEU A 377 -10.26 7.39 -22.94
N PHE A 378 -9.13 8.02 -23.18
CA PHE A 378 -8.49 8.88 -22.18
C PHE A 378 -9.38 10.08 -21.81
N SER A 379 -10.02 10.71 -22.81
CA SER A 379 -10.94 11.83 -22.57
C SER A 379 -12.20 11.38 -21.84
N SER A 380 -12.73 10.19 -22.17
CA SER A 380 -13.93 9.63 -21.55
C SER A 380 -13.76 9.35 -20.06
N MET A 381 -12.52 9.10 -19.58
CA MET A 381 -12.25 8.91 -18.17
C MET A 381 -12.89 9.99 -17.31
N LEU A 382 -12.61 11.24 -17.62
CA LEU A 382 -13.11 12.37 -16.82
C LEU A 382 -14.56 12.73 -17.19
N PHE A 383 -14.86 12.86 -18.51
CA PHE A 383 -16.12 13.41 -18.96
C PHE A 383 -17.30 12.43 -18.89
N ALA A 384 -17.08 11.14 -19.17
CA ALA A 384 -18.13 10.13 -19.16
C ALA A 384 -18.23 9.37 -17.83
N HIS A 385 -17.08 9.11 -17.18
CA HIS A 385 -17.03 8.25 -16.01
C HIS A 385 -16.65 8.99 -14.72
N GLY A 386 -16.26 10.26 -14.77
CA GLY A 386 -15.83 11.03 -13.59
C GLY A 386 -14.52 10.52 -12.96
N VAL A 387 -13.73 9.73 -13.70
CA VAL A 387 -12.49 9.12 -13.24
C VAL A 387 -11.32 10.03 -13.57
N HIS A 388 -10.63 10.51 -12.55
CA HIS A 388 -9.44 11.35 -12.75
C HIS A 388 -8.24 10.51 -13.26
N PRO A 389 -7.60 10.94 -14.38
CA PRO A 389 -6.43 10.25 -14.90
C PRO A 389 -5.26 10.26 -13.90
N THR A 390 -4.65 9.10 -13.70
CA THR A 390 -3.45 8.91 -12.87
C THR A 390 -2.17 9.03 -13.70
N ARG A 391 -1.02 9.02 -13.03
CA ARG A 391 0.29 8.95 -13.71
C ARG A 391 0.38 7.79 -14.71
N ALA A 392 -0.16 6.62 -14.36
CA ALA A 392 -0.14 5.45 -15.22
C ALA A 392 -0.93 5.68 -16.53
N ASN A 393 -2.11 6.30 -16.45
CA ASN A 393 -2.92 6.63 -17.62
C ASN A 393 -2.20 7.60 -18.57
N TYR A 394 -1.56 8.65 -18.03
CA TYR A 394 -0.72 9.56 -18.82
C TYR A 394 0.46 8.84 -19.47
N SER A 395 1.11 7.89 -18.76
CA SER A 395 2.18 7.07 -19.36
C SER A 395 1.69 6.26 -20.56
N CYS A 396 0.50 5.63 -20.46
CA CYS A 396 -0.08 4.86 -21.57
C CYS A 396 -0.43 5.76 -22.77
N LEU A 397 -0.96 6.95 -22.53
CA LEU A 397 -1.26 7.91 -23.61
C LEU A 397 0.01 8.39 -24.29
N VAL A 398 1.04 8.74 -23.53
CA VAL A 398 2.36 9.15 -24.08
C VAL A 398 2.99 8.00 -24.86
N ASP A 399 2.93 6.76 -24.37
CA ASP A 399 3.45 5.59 -25.08
C ASP A 399 2.70 5.35 -26.40
N LEU A 400 1.37 5.45 -26.41
CA LEU A 400 0.54 5.36 -27.61
C LEU A 400 0.98 6.37 -28.67
N LEU A 401 1.07 7.64 -28.31
CA LEU A 401 1.47 8.73 -29.22
C LEU A 401 2.90 8.55 -29.72
N ALA A 402 3.83 8.26 -28.81
CA ALA A 402 5.23 8.09 -29.11
C ALA A 402 5.50 6.89 -30.05
N ARG A 403 4.85 5.75 -29.83
CA ARG A 403 4.95 4.56 -30.71
C ARG A 403 4.46 4.82 -32.12
N LYS A 404 3.49 5.72 -32.29
CA LYS A 404 2.97 6.09 -33.62
C LYS A 404 3.69 7.26 -34.27
N GLY A 405 4.76 7.75 -33.65
CA GLY A 405 5.55 8.84 -34.21
C GLY A 405 5.02 10.24 -33.95
N LEU A 406 3.91 10.37 -33.20
CA LEU A 406 3.33 11.65 -32.77
C LEU A 406 4.11 12.20 -31.57
N VAL A 407 5.45 12.27 -31.71
CA VAL A 407 6.35 12.57 -30.59
C VAL A 407 6.21 14.01 -30.08
N SER A 408 5.78 14.95 -30.93
CA SER A 408 5.49 16.34 -30.54
C SER A 408 4.25 16.39 -29.65
N GLU A 409 3.16 15.74 -30.06
CA GLU A 409 1.94 15.65 -29.24
C GLU A 409 2.21 14.93 -27.92
N ALA A 410 3.04 13.87 -27.95
CA ALA A 410 3.44 13.16 -26.72
C ALA A 410 4.18 14.09 -25.73
N LYS A 411 5.05 14.98 -26.25
CA LYS A 411 5.72 16.01 -25.44
C LYS A 411 4.71 17.01 -24.88
N ASP A 412 3.77 17.50 -25.71
CA ASP A 412 2.75 18.44 -25.26
C ASP A 412 1.89 17.85 -24.12
N VAL A 413 1.54 16.56 -24.20
CA VAL A 413 0.83 15.84 -23.12
C VAL A 413 1.68 15.81 -21.84
N ILE A 414 3.02 15.58 -21.94
CA ILE A 414 3.92 15.59 -20.78
C ILE A 414 3.97 16.98 -20.13
N GLU A 415 3.97 18.03 -20.91
CA GLU A 415 4.04 19.42 -20.43
C GLU A 415 2.70 19.90 -19.83
N ALA A 416 1.57 19.38 -20.35
CA ALA A 416 0.23 19.77 -19.93
C ALA A 416 -0.33 18.95 -18.74
N MET A 417 0.29 17.83 -18.37
CA MET A 417 -0.24 16.99 -17.28
C MET A 417 -0.14 17.67 -15.91
N PRO A 418 -1.07 17.41 -14.97
CA PRO A 418 -1.13 18.05 -13.66
C PRO A 418 -0.09 17.50 -12.66
N PHE A 419 0.87 16.70 -13.12
CA PHE A 419 1.90 16.08 -12.29
C PHE A 419 3.29 16.52 -12.75
N GLN A 420 4.25 16.54 -11.82
CA GLN A 420 5.66 16.64 -12.20
C GLN A 420 6.03 15.41 -13.04
N PRO A 421 6.62 15.58 -14.22
CA PRO A 421 7.07 14.47 -15.04
C PRO A 421 8.04 13.54 -14.27
N TRP A 422 8.02 12.24 -14.56
CA TRP A 422 8.88 11.23 -13.92
C TRP A 422 9.64 10.42 -14.96
N PRO A 423 10.71 9.70 -14.58
CA PRO A 423 11.59 9.04 -15.54
C PRO A 423 10.89 8.09 -16.54
N ALA A 424 9.83 7.38 -16.10
CA ALA A 424 9.15 6.43 -16.98
C ALA A 424 8.43 7.11 -18.15
N VAL A 425 7.75 8.25 -17.94
CA VAL A 425 7.05 8.96 -19.03
C VAL A 425 8.02 9.51 -20.07
N TRP A 426 9.16 10.06 -19.62
CA TRP A 426 10.22 10.49 -20.53
C TRP A 426 10.87 9.33 -21.28
N ARG A 427 10.94 8.14 -20.63
CA ARG A 427 11.45 6.92 -21.27
C ARG A 427 10.55 6.47 -22.42
N SER A 428 9.23 6.54 -22.26
CA SER A 428 8.28 6.25 -23.35
C SER A 428 8.49 7.20 -24.53
N LEU A 429 8.62 8.50 -24.28
CA LEU A 429 8.93 9.49 -25.34
C LEU A 429 10.28 9.20 -26.02
N MET A 430 11.34 8.96 -25.24
CA MET A 430 12.67 8.63 -25.76
C MET A 430 12.65 7.40 -26.66
N ASN A 431 11.92 6.35 -26.28
CA ASN A 431 11.77 5.14 -27.09
C ASN A 431 11.06 5.43 -28.41
N GLY A 432 9.98 6.22 -28.40
CA GLY A 432 9.29 6.66 -29.60
C GLY A 432 10.19 7.47 -30.51
N CYS A 433 10.93 8.43 -29.96
CA CYS A 433 11.90 9.22 -30.70
C CYS A 433 13.00 8.35 -31.38
N ARG A 434 13.46 7.31 -30.67
CA ARG A 434 14.42 6.34 -31.19
C ARG A 434 13.88 5.55 -32.39
N ILE A 435 12.61 5.15 -32.33
CA ILE A 435 11.94 4.38 -33.40
C ILE A 435 11.73 5.26 -34.64
N HIS A 436 11.29 6.50 -34.45
CA HIS A 436 10.89 7.40 -35.53
C HIS A 436 11.99 8.40 -35.95
N GLY A 437 13.19 8.30 -35.39
CA GLY A 437 14.36 9.08 -35.80
C GLY A 437 14.36 10.56 -35.33
N ASN A 438 13.53 10.93 -34.35
CA ASN A 438 13.52 12.30 -33.81
C ASN A 438 14.61 12.48 -32.76
N LYS A 439 15.80 12.92 -33.19
CA LYS A 439 16.98 13.10 -32.33
C LYS A 439 16.78 14.17 -31.27
N GLU A 440 16.24 15.33 -31.64
CA GLU A 440 16.16 16.49 -30.73
C GLU A 440 15.33 16.17 -29.50
N LEU A 441 14.11 15.64 -29.70
CA LEU A 441 13.27 15.24 -28.61
C LEU A 441 13.81 14.01 -27.86
N GLY A 442 14.50 13.11 -28.52
CA GLY A 442 15.15 11.96 -27.90
C GLY A 442 16.25 12.36 -26.93
N VAL A 443 17.11 13.30 -27.31
CA VAL A 443 18.17 13.88 -26.47
C VAL A 443 17.54 14.64 -25.29
N LEU A 444 16.54 15.50 -25.57
CA LEU A 444 15.82 16.20 -24.51
C LEU A 444 15.25 15.24 -23.45
N ALA A 445 14.56 14.19 -23.90
CA ALA A 445 13.98 13.19 -23.00
C ALA A 445 15.05 12.47 -22.17
N ALA A 446 16.19 12.08 -22.78
CA ALA A 446 17.30 11.45 -22.08
C ALA A 446 17.91 12.37 -21.00
N VAL A 447 18.12 13.65 -21.32
CA VAL A 447 18.61 14.65 -20.35
C VAL A 447 17.65 14.80 -19.17
N GLN A 448 16.33 14.84 -19.41
CA GLN A 448 15.35 14.90 -18.33
C GLN A 448 15.37 13.64 -17.44
N ILE A 449 15.53 12.45 -18.04
CA ILE A 449 15.67 11.21 -17.28
C ILE A 449 16.90 11.26 -16.38
N LEU A 450 18.07 11.64 -16.94
CA LEU A 450 19.34 11.68 -16.21
C LEU A 450 19.34 12.71 -15.07
N ARG A 451 18.62 13.84 -15.23
CA ARG A 451 18.44 14.82 -14.15
C ARG A 451 17.66 14.24 -12.97
N MET A 452 16.67 13.37 -13.23
CA MET A 452 15.81 12.78 -12.20
C MET A 452 16.36 11.46 -11.65
N ALA A 453 17.07 10.70 -12.48
CA ALA A 453 17.61 9.37 -12.15
C ALA A 453 19.04 9.23 -12.75
N PRO A 454 20.05 9.82 -12.10
CA PRO A 454 21.45 9.79 -12.59
C PRO A 454 22.04 8.37 -12.68
N SER A 455 21.45 7.39 -12.00
CA SER A 455 21.89 5.99 -12.01
C SER A 455 21.29 5.13 -13.13
N SER A 456 20.54 5.73 -14.08
CA SER A 456 19.88 5.00 -15.18
C SER A 456 20.86 4.60 -16.28
N ASP A 457 21.47 3.40 -16.17
CA ASP A 457 22.45 2.85 -17.13
C ASP A 457 21.92 2.78 -18.57
N GLY A 458 20.71 2.26 -18.75
CA GLY A 458 20.05 2.14 -20.05
C GLY A 458 19.84 3.49 -20.75
N THR A 459 19.68 4.59 -20.00
CA THR A 459 19.54 5.94 -20.58
C THR A 459 20.87 6.45 -21.14
N TYR A 460 21.98 6.28 -20.42
CA TYR A 460 23.32 6.63 -20.93
C TYR A 460 23.66 5.87 -22.20
N VAL A 461 23.39 4.55 -22.19
CA VAL A 461 23.62 3.70 -23.38
C VAL A 461 22.77 4.16 -24.57
N SER A 462 21.49 4.44 -24.35
CA SER A 462 20.58 4.89 -25.42
C SER A 462 20.99 6.26 -25.98
N LEU A 463 21.38 7.18 -25.10
CA LEU A 463 21.86 8.53 -25.52
C LEU A 463 23.17 8.45 -26.30
N SER A 464 24.15 7.69 -25.78
CA SER A 464 25.42 7.47 -26.49
C SER A 464 25.22 6.84 -27.89
N ASN A 465 24.32 5.85 -27.99
CA ASN A 465 23.97 5.21 -29.25
C ASN A 465 23.24 6.16 -30.20
N ALA A 466 22.41 7.08 -29.71
CA ALA A 466 21.76 8.09 -30.53
C ALA A 466 22.80 9.05 -31.16
N TYR A 467 23.76 9.53 -30.38
CA TYR A 467 24.85 10.37 -30.90
C TYR A 467 25.76 9.62 -31.90
N ALA A 468 26.14 8.37 -31.56
CA ALA A 468 26.97 7.56 -32.44
C ALA A 468 26.33 7.27 -33.81
N ARG A 469 25.00 7.05 -33.84
CA ARG A 469 24.23 6.82 -35.07
C ARG A 469 24.35 8.03 -36.04
N ASP A 470 24.44 9.23 -35.49
CA ASP A 470 24.51 10.47 -36.26
C ASP A 470 25.96 10.89 -36.55
N GLY A 471 26.93 10.07 -36.18
CA GLY A 471 28.35 10.36 -36.36
C GLY A 471 28.95 11.37 -35.38
N ASP A 472 28.19 11.77 -34.36
CA ASP A 472 28.65 12.65 -33.27
C ASP A 472 29.37 11.83 -32.19
N TRP A 473 30.57 11.40 -32.52
CA TRP A 473 31.42 10.56 -31.68
C TRP A 473 31.86 11.26 -30.39
N GLN A 474 32.01 12.60 -30.46
CA GLN A 474 32.44 13.40 -29.32
C GLN A 474 31.38 13.39 -28.23
N SER A 475 30.12 13.69 -28.55
CA SER A 475 29.01 13.65 -27.60
C SER A 475 28.73 12.22 -27.10
N ALA A 476 28.94 11.21 -27.96
CA ALA A 476 28.82 9.81 -27.57
C ALA A 476 29.87 9.41 -26.52
N GLU A 477 31.12 9.84 -26.67
CA GLU A 477 32.21 9.59 -25.73
C GLU A 477 31.99 10.35 -24.42
N GLU A 478 31.58 11.61 -24.47
CA GLU A 478 31.26 12.42 -23.31
C GLU A 478 30.15 11.78 -22.48
N THR A 479 29.09 11.27 -23.12
CA THR A 479 28.00 10.55 -22.43
C THR A 479 28.49 9.31 -21.68
N ARG A 480 29.44 8.56 -22.30
CA ARG A 480 30.06 7.38 -21.64
C ARG A 480 30.95 7.79 -20.48
N ARG A 481 31.68 8.92 -20.61
CA ARG A 481 32.48 9.47 -19.51
C ARG A 481 31.58 9.88 -18.34
N MET A 482 30.49 10.59 -18.59
CA MET A 482 29.49 10.93 -17.54
C MET A 482 28.93 9.70 -16.84
N MET A 483 28.68 8.60 -17.57
CA MET A 483 28.25 7.33 -16.98
C MET A 483 29.29 6.77 -16.01
N ALA A 484 30.59 6.81 -16.40
CA ALA A 484 31.69 6.35 -15.56
C ALA A 484 31.91 7.26 -14.33
N GLU A 485 31.83 8.58 -14.49
CA GLU A 485 31.94 9.58 -13.41
C GLU A 485 30.84 9.39 -12.35
N ASN A 486 29.63 9.05 -12.78
CA ASN A 486 28.51 8.73 -11.88
C ASN A 486 28.55 7.30 -11.34
N GLN A 487 29.64 6.55 -11.57
CA GLN A 487 29.84 5.16 -11.11
C GLN A 487 28.73 4.18 -11.54
N VAL A 488 28.06 4.46 -12.67
CA VAL A 488 27.00 3.62 -13.20
C VAL A 488 27.58 2.49 -14.03
N GLN A 489 27.38 1.25 -13.60
CA GLN A 489 27.76 0.06 -14.34
C GLN A 489 26.59 -0.48 -15.14
N LYS A 490 26.83 -0.94 -16.37
CA LYS A 490 25.82 -1.60 -17.20
C LYS A 490 25.43 -2.92 -16.55
N VAL A 491 24.16 -3.09 -16.19
CA VAL A 491 23.62 -4.35 -15.71
C VAL A 491 23.52 -5.33 -16.88
N GLN A 492 24.06 -6.54 -16.67
CA GLN A 492 23.92 -7.61 -17.67
C GLN A 492 22.47 -8.15 -17.64
N ALA A 493 21.86 -8.21 -18.82
CA ALA A 493 20.55 -8.87 -18.95
C ALA A 493 20.75 -10.39 -18.94
N TYR A 494 19.94 -11.08 -18.13
CA TYR A 494 19.86 -12.54 -18.13
C TYR A 494 18.39 -12.97 -18.26
N SER A 495 18.15 -14.14 -18.81
CA SER A 495 16.84 -14.77 -18.80
C SER A 495 16.99 -16.15 -18.17
N SER A 496 16.01 -16.53 -17.34
CA SER A 496 15.91 -17.87 -16.76
C SER A 496 14.59 -18.51 -17.20
N VAL A 497 14.61 -19.81 -17.43
CA VAL A 497 13.44 -20.62 -17.72
C VAL A 497 13.37 -21.69 -16.65
N GLU A 498 12.20 -21.87 -16.05
CA GLU A 498 11.91 -23.00 -15.17
C GLU A 498 11.84 -24.27 -16.04
N ILE A 499 12.69 -25.26 -15.76
CA ILE A 499 12.74 -26.56 -16.47
C ILE A 499 11.89 -27.57 -15.74
#